data_631ee903642732e4b816617746aba80b
#
_entry.id   631ee903642732e4b816617746aba80b
#
_cell.length_a   1.000
_cell.length_b   1.000
_cell.length_c   1.000
_cell.angle_alpha   90.00
_cell.angle_beta   90.00
_cell.angle_gamma   90.00
#
_symmetry.space_group_name_H-M   'P 1'
#
loop_
_entity.id
_entity.type
_entity.pdbx_description
1 polymer ?
#
loop_
_entity_poly.entity_id
_entity_poly.type
_entity_poly.pdbx_seq_one_letter_code
_entity_poly.pdbx_strand_id
1 'polypeptide(L)'
;MLIAALMAVFTAAVESTIVSTAMPTIVGLLGGLDLLSWVFAAYLLTQAVTIPIYGRLADLYGRKRILIIGSAIFLLGSALCGFAHGMLALVLYRGLQGVGAGAIMPVATTILGDVYGPQERARIGGYISSVFGIAALVGPLLGAFLVQQVGWQTVFWINLPVGIASIGILAVALHEHQPPRPHSIDYLGSVLLMAASGMLILALVQASALGRSTVVALIGLAVLSLIALVIHEQRAPEPMMPLDLWRQRVLAAVNLGGLAIGTVMMATVVFLPTYVQGVMGQSALVAGFALTAMSVGWPVGATIFGHLIKRSSYRVNAVLCGAALLVGSLVLVAMEPAHGPLWAGCGAFVVGLGMGFGNTGFVVAAQTSVAWNRRGIAVSMSLFMRMLGQALGAALFGGIFNAALAERVPGADGVVERLMQQSERTSIEPATVERLAEAVAQAVHQVYWVASTLALVALVLAFLFPPGLNPAQAEE
;
A
#
# COMPACT_ATOMS: atom_id res chain seq x y z
N MET A 1 6.52 16.32 -21.33
CA MET A 1 7.28 15.65 -20.29
C MET A 1 6.49 15.57 -18.98
N LEU A 2 6.08 16.68 -18.35
CA LEU A 2 5.29 16.67 -17.10
C LEU A 2 4.06 15.75 -17.19
N ILE A 3 3.26 15.90 -18.24
CA ILE A 3 2.07 15.07 -18.46
C ILE A 3 2.43 13.58 -18.48
N ALA A 4 3.50 13.19 -19.17
CA ALA A 4 3.89 11.79 -19.25
C ALA A 4 4.34 11.23 -17.89
N ALA A 5 5.12 11.98 -17.12
CA ALA A 5 5.49 11.58 -15.76
C ALA A 5 4.25 11.46 -14.84
N LEU A 6 3.30 12.40 -14.95
CA LEU A 6 2.03 12.35 -14.20
C LEU A 6 1.15 11.18 -14.65
N MET A 7 1.14 10.81 -15.95
CA MET A 7 0.44 9.62 -16.44
C MET A 7 1.05 8.33 -15.86
N ALA A 8 2.39 8.20 -15.83
CA ALA A 8 3.04 7.06 -15.21
C ALA A 8 2.70 6.96 -13.71
N VAL A 9 2.74 8.08 -12.99
CA VAL A 9 2.35 8.15 -11.58
C VAL A 9 0.87 7.79 -11.40
N PHE A 10 0.00 8.25 -12.30
CA PHE A 10 -1.43 7.97 -12.25
C PHE A 10 -1.71 6.47 -12.40
N THR A 11 -1.08 5.76 -13.37
CA THR A 11 -1.27 4.32 -13.52
C THR A 11 -0.87 3.56 -12.25
N ALA A 12 0.28 3.88 -11.65
CA ALA A 12 0.72 3.24 -10.42
C ALA A 12 -0.19 3.59 -9.21
N ALA A 13 -0.74 4.81 -9.16
CA ALA A 13 -1.63 5.25 -8.10
C ALA A 13 -3.02 4.61 -8.21
N VAL A 14 -3.60 4.55 -9.40
CA VAL A 14 -4.89 3.87 -9.65
C VAL A 14 -4.78 2.38 -9.35
N GLU A 15 -3.70 1.75 -9.78
CA GLU A 15 -3.45 0.32 -9.56
C GLU A 15 -3.56 -0.08 -8.09
N SER A 16 -3.06 0.77 -7.19
CA SER A 16 -3.10 0.49 -5.74
C SER A 16 -4.51 0.44 -5.15
N THR A 17 -5.51 1.00 -5.82
CA THR A 17 -6.89 1.12 -5.32
C THR A 17 -7.92 0.38 -6.15
N ILE A 18 -7.73 0.31 -7.48
CA ILE A 18 -8.69 -0.30 -8.41
C ILE A 18 -8.86 -1.80 -8.17
N VAL A 19 -7.77 -2.50 -7.84
CA VAL A 19 -7.76 -3.96 -7.63
C VAL A 19 -8.59 -4.34 -6.40
N SER A 20 -8.61 -3.50 -5.36
CA SER A 20 -9.28 -3.84 -4.09
C SER A 20 -10.80 -4.08 -4.24
N THR A 21 -11.46 -3.31 -5.09
CA THR A 21 -12.91 -3.46 -5.35
C THR A 21 -13.23 -4.62 -6.28
N ALA A 22 -12.27 -5.02 -7.11
CA ALA A 22 -12.38 -6.16 -8.01
C ALA A 22 -12.12 -7.51 -7.31
N MET A 23 -11.32 -7.53 -6.23
CA MET A 23 -10.83 -8.77 -5.62
C MET A 23 -11.91 -9.75 -5.18
N PRO A 24 -13.01 -9.35 -4.52
CA PRO A 24 -14.06 -10.30 -4.15
C PRO A 24 -14.64 -11.03 -5.37
N THR A 25 -14.88 -10.30 -6.47
CA THR A 25 -15.36 -10.89 -7.73
C THR A 25 -14.30 -11.79 -8.38
N ILE A 26 -13.03 -11.38 -8.37
CA ILE A 26 -11.91 -12.19 -8.91
C ILE A 26 -11.78 -13.48 -8.13
N VAL A 27 -11.82 -13.44 -6.80
CA VAL A 27 -11.79 -14.62 -5.92
C VAL A 27 -12.97 -15.53 -6.22
N GLY A 28 -14.16 -14.98 -6.38
CA GLY A 28 -15.35 -15.75 -6.73
C GLY A 28 -15.19 -16.51 -8.06
N LEU A 29 -14.51 -15.93 -9.06
CA LEU A 29 -14.34 -16.52 -10.39
C LEU A 29 -13.13 -17.45 -10.51
N LEU A 30 -12.01 -17.11 -9.87
CA LEU A 30 -10.75 -17.88 -9.96
C LEU A 30 -10.55 -18.87 -8.82
N GLY A 31 -11.36 -18.77 -7.75
CA GLY A 31 -11.14 -19.49 -6.51
C GLY A 31 -9.95 -18.95 -5.72
N GLY A 32 -9.48 -19.69 -4.72
CA GLY A 32 -8.25 -19.41 -4.00
C GLY A 32 -8.34 -18.20 -3.06
N LEU A 33 -9.41 -18.12 -2.28
CA LEU A 33 -9.63 -17.06 -1.27
C LEU A 33 -8.46 -16.94 -0.28
N ASP A 34 -7.81 -18.06 0.04
CA ASP A 34 -6.62 -18.13 0.87
C ASP A 34 -5.44 -17.31 0.32
N LEU A 35 -5.40 -17.13 -1.00
CA LEU A 35 -4.38 -16.33 -1.70
C LEU A 35 -4.77 -14.86 -1.91
N LEU A 36 -5.98 -14.43 -1.50
CA LEU A 36 -6.45 -13.04 -1.67
C LEU A 36 -5.41 -12.02 -1.22
N SER A 37 -4.87 -12.20 -0.03
CA SER A 37 -3.90 -11.28 0.56
C SER A 37 -2.54 -11.31 -0.14
N TRP A 38 -2.18 -12.43 -0.77
CA TRP A 38 -0.96 -12.54 -1.57
C TRP A 38 -0.98 -11.68 -2.81
N VAL A 39 -2.15 -11.43 -3.41
CA VAL A 39 -2.30 -10.56 -4.58
C VAL A 39 -1.83 -9.14 -4.26
N PHE A 40 -2.10 -8.65 -3.04
CA PHE A 40 -1.61 -7.35 -2.57
C PHE A 40 -0.18 -7.43 -2.05
N ALA A 41 0.11 -8.43 -1.21
CA ALA A 41 1.41 -8.55 -0.55
C ALA A 41 2.56 -8.74 -1.55
N ALA A 42 2.39 -9.58 -2.58
CA ALA A 42 3.41 -9.82 -3.59
C ALA A 42 3.75 -8.55 -4.39
N TYR A 43 2.73 -7.79 -4.80
CA TYR A 43 2.91 -6.52 -5.50
C TYR A 43 3.63 -5.49 -4.63
N LEU A 44 3.14 -5.27 -3.41
CA LEU A 44 3.68 -4.27 -2.49
C LEU A 44 5.09 -4.60 -2.02
N LEU A 45 5.38 -5.89 -1.77
CA LEU A 45 6.70 -6.35 -1.38
C LEU A 45 7.73 -6.10 -2.48
N THR A 46 7.44 -6.57 -3.70
CA THR A 46 8.38 -6.41 -4.82
C THR A 46 8.54 -4.94 -5.19
N GLN A 47 7.48 -4.13 -5.12
CA GLN A 47 7.54 -2.69 -5.29
C GLN A 47 8.45 -2.04 -4.23
N ALA A 48 8.24 -2.34 -2.95
CA ALA A 48 9.01 -1.74 -1.86
C ALA A 48 10.51 -2.02 -1.99
N VAL A 49 10.88 -3.29 -2.22
CA VAL A 49 12.29 -3.70 -2.31
C VAL A 49 12.99 -3.13 -3.56
N THR A 50 12.26 -2.94 -4.65
CA THR A 50 12.86 -2.45 -5.91
C THR A 50 12.98 -0.92 -5.98
N ILE A 51 12.26 -0.15 -5.14
CA ILE A 51 12.37 1.32 -5.08
C ILE A 51 13.81 1.80 -4.94
N PRO A 52 14.60 1.37 -3.92
CA PRO A 52 15.97 1.85 -3.76
C PRO A 52 16.88 1.39 -4.91
N ILE A 53 16.65 0.18 -5.44
CA ILE A 53 17.39 -0.37 -6.58
C ILE A 53 17.21 0.53 -7.81
N TYR A 54 15.97 0.87 -8.15
CA TYR A 54 15.67 1.74 -9.29
C TYR A 54 16.15 3.18 -9.10
N GLY A 55 16.15 3.69 -7.88
CA GLY A 55 16.78 4.97 -7.59
C GLY A 55 18.24 4.99 -8.01
N ARG A 56 19.01 3.98 -7.61
CA ARG A 56 20.42 3.84 -7.97
C ARG A 56 20.65 3.54 -9.45
N LEU A 57 19.86 2.64 -10.02
CA LEU A 57 19.93 2.34 -11.46
C LEU A 57 19.67 3.57 -12.32
N ALA A 58 18.74 4.44 -11.89
CA ALA A 58 18.43 5.69 -12.58
C ALA A 58 19.63 6.67 -12.56
N ASP A 59 20.37 6.72 -11.47
CA ASP A 59 21.58 7.55 -11.36
C ASP A 59 22.75 6.98 -12.20
N LEU A 60 22.86 5.63 -12.33
CA LEU A 60 23.91 4.95 -13.09
C LEU A 60 23.67 4.93 -14.60
N TYR A 61 22.43 4.58 -15.02
CA TYR A 61 22.12 4.29 -16.42
C TYR A 61 21.23 5.33 -17.09
N GLY A 62 20.87 6.38 -16.36
CA GLY A 62 19.98 7.43 -16.81
C GLY A 62 18.52 7.21 -16.44
N ARG A 63 17.87 8.29 -16.06
CA ARG A 63 16.51 8.27 -15.48
C ARG A 63 15.45 7.92 -16.51
N LYS A 64 15.62 8.43 -17.76
CA LYS A 64 14.72 8.14 -18.88
C LYS A 64 14.64 6.63 -19.15
N ARG A 65 15.80 5.99 -19.30
CA ARG A 65 15.87 4.56 -19.60
C ARG A 65 15.24 3.72 -18.51
N ILE A 66 15.56 4.03 -17.26
CA ILE A 66 15.08 3.26 -16.11
C ILE A 66 13.57 3.46 -15.91
N LEU A 67 13.04 4.66 -16.10
CA LEU A 67 11.59 4.88 -16.03
C LEU A 67 10.85 4.11 -17.15
N ILE A 68 11.37 4.11 -18.38
CA ILE A 68 10.79 3.35 -19.48
C ILE A 68 10.84 1.85 -19.21
N ILE A 69 11.97 1.31 -18.77
CA ILE A 69 12.14 -0.13 -18.46
C ILE A 69 11.18 -0.52 -17.32
N GLY A 70 11.16 0.23 -16.23
CA GLY A 70 10.27 -0.04 -15.09
C GLY A 70 8.78 0.03 -15.50
N SER A 71 8.39 1.05 -16.27
CA SER A 71 7.04 1.17 -16.79
C SER A 71 6.69 0.02 -17.73
N ALA A 72 7.62 -0.43 -18.58
CA ALA A 72 7.40 -1.58 -19.47
C ALA A 72 7.21 -2.89 -18.69
N ILE A 73 8.02 -3.13 -17.64
CA ILE A 73 7.86 -4.29 -16.74
C ILE A 73 6.51 -4.22 -16.04
N PHE A 74 6.11 -3.04 -15.54
CA PHE A 74 4.81 -2.82 -14.92
C PHE A 74 3.65 -3.16 -15.87
N LEU A 75 3.71 -2.66 -17.10
CA LEU A 75 2.67 -2.92 -18.11
C LEU A 75 2.63 -4.40 -18.53
N LEU A 76 3.78 -5.05 -18.66
CA LEU A 76 3.86 -6.48 -18.93
C LEU A 76 3.21 -7.27 -17.80
N GLY A 77 3.54 -6.97 -16.54
CA GLY A 77 2.90 -7.58 -15.39
C GLY A 77 1.38 -7.34 -15.37
N SER A 78 0.95 -6.10 -15.68
CA SER A 78 -0.46 -5.74 -15.78
C SER A 78 -1.19 -6.52 -16.88
N ALA A 79 -0.59 -6.63 -18.06
CA ALA A 79 -1.14 -7.45 -19.15
C ALA A 79 -1.32 -8.91 -18.73
N LEU A 80 -0.28 -9.51 -18.15
CA LEU A 80 -0.30 -10.90 -17.68
C LEU A 80 -1.33 -11.13 -16.57
N CYS A 81 -1.53 -10.18 -15.66
CA CYS A 81 -2.59 -10.26 -14.64
C CYS A 81 -3.97 -10.45 -15.29
N GLY A 82 -4.29 -9.73 -16.36
CA GLY A 82 -5.55 -9.90 -17.07
C GLY A 82 -5.68 -11.24 -17.83
N PHE A 83 -4.60 -11.97 -18.06
CA PHE A 83 -4.59 -13.32 -18.63
C PHE A 83 -4.45 -14.43 -17.58
N ALA A 84 -4.55 -14.11 -16.29
CA ALA A 84 -4.42 -15.12 -15.24
C ALA A 84 -5.58 -16.12 -15.28
N HIS A 85 -5.26 -17.41 -15.31
CA HIS A 85 -6.22 -18.52 -15.31
C HIS A 85 -6.44 -19.13 -13.91
N GLY A 86 -5.82 -18.56 -12.89
CA GLY A 86 -5.95 -18.98 -11.48
C GLY A 86 -5.26 -18.00 -10.55
N MET A 87 -5.60 -18.09 -9.26
CA MET A 87 -5.13 -17.15 -8.25
C MET A 87 -3.61 -17.14 -8.09
N LEU A 88 -2.95 -18.32 -8.14
CA LEU A 88 -1.50 -18.39 -8.04
C LEU A 88 -0.80 -17.66 -9.20
N ALA A 89 -1.30 -17.84 -10.43
CA ALA A 89 -0.76 -17.11 -11.59
C ALA A 89 -0.92 -15.60 -11.41
N LEU A 90 -2.08 -15.15 -10.92
CA LEU A 90 -2.33 -13.74 -10.61
C LEU A 90 -1.31 -13.21 -9.59
N VAL A 91 -1.05 -13.93 -8.50
CA VAL A 91 -0.06 -13.56 -7.47
C VAL A 91 1.34 -13.39 -8.07
N LEU A 92 1.77 -14.34 -8.91
CA LEU A 92 3.10 -14.28 -9.55
C LEU A 92 3.20 -13.07 -10.51
N TYR A 93 2.15 -12.83 -11.31
CA TYR A 93 2.10 -11.68 -12.22
C TYR A 93 2.02 -10.34 -11.46
N ARG A 94 1.35 -10.31 -10.31
CA ARG A 94 1.36 -9.17 -9.39
C ARG A 94 2.76 -8.88 -8.84
N GLY A 95 3.50 -9.93 -8.50
CA GLY A 95 4.91 -9.79 -8.12
C GLY A 95 5.75 -9.14 -9.23
N LEU A 96 5.61 -9.59 -10.49
CA LEU A 96 6.28 -8.98 -11.64
C LEU A 96 5.86 -7.51 -11.85
N GLN A 97 4.56 -7.23 -11.75
CA GLN A 97 4.00 -5.88 -11.87
C GLN A 97 4.58 -4.95 -10.78
N GLY A 98 4.70 -5.44 -9.54
CA GLY A 98 5.31 -4.70 -8.43
C GLY A 98 6.78 -4.37 -8.67
N VAL A 99 7.56 -5.29 -9.27
CA VAL A 99 8.95 -5.00 -9.69
C VAL A 99 9.00 -3.76 -10.58
N GLY A 100 8.12 -3.65 -11.58
CA GLY A 100 8.06 -2.47 -12.46
C GLY A 100 7.58 -1.20 -11.75
N ALA A 101 6.58 -1.34 -10.88
CA ALA A 101 5.99 -0.23 -10.12
C ALA A 101 7.00 0.49 -9.24
N GLY A 102 8.01 -0.24 -8.71
CA GLY A 102 9.07 0.32 -7.89
C GLY A 102 9.92 1.39 -8.56
N ALA A 103 9.97 1.41 -9.91
CA ALA A 103 10.67 2.44 -10.67
C ALA A 103 9.87 3.73 -10.83
N ILE A 104 8.53 3.63 -10.94
CA ILE A 104 7.69 4.72 -11.45
C ILE A 104 7.79 5.96 -10.55
N MET A 105 7.48 5.81 -9.27
CA MET A 105 7.37 6.95 -8.36
C MET A 105 8.72 7.64 -8.09
N PRO A 106 9.78 6.93 -7.67
CA PRO A 106 11.05 7.57 -7.34
C PRO A 106 11.72 8.21 -8.57
N VAL A 107 11.69 7.51 -9.72
CA VAL A 107 12.36 8.02 -10.92
C VAL A 107 11.56 9.18 -11.54
N ALA A 108 10.23 9.11 -11.59
CA ALA A 108 9.39 10.21 -12.08
C ALA A 108 9.57 11.49 -11.23
N THR A 109 9.57 11.37 -9.90
CA THR A 109 9.78 12.52 -9.01
C THR A 109 11.18 13.11 -9.16
N THR A 110 12.19 12.29 -9.39
CA THR A 110 13.56 12.73 -9.63
C THR A 110 13.69 13.47 -10.97
N ILE A 111 13.11 12.93 -12.06
CA ILE A 111 13.07 13.62 -13.37
C ILE A 111 12.42 15.00 -13.24
N LEU A 112 11.28 15.07 -12.55
CA LEU A 112 10.59 16.34 -12.34
C LEU A 112 11.42 17.31 -11.48
N GLY A 113 12.14 16.79 -10.49
CA GLY A 113 13.07 17.56 -9.67
C GLY A 113 14.27 18.11 -10.43
N ASP A 114 14.72 17.46 -11.51
CA ASP A 114 15.89 17.94 -12.29
C ASP A 114 15.54 18.96 -13.35
N VAL A 115 14.37 18.80 -13.95
CA VAL A 115 13.95 19.65 -15.08
C VAL A 115 13.38 20.98 -14.62
N TYR A 116 12.79 21.02 -13.42
CA TYR A 116 12.09 22.20 -12.93
C TYR A 116 12.84 22.88 -11.77
N GLY A 117 12.81 24.21 -11.76
CA GLY A 117 13.43 25.03 -10.73
C GLY A 117 12.75 24.87 -9.34
N PRO A 118 13.40 25.34 -8.25
CA PRO A 118 12.89 25.16 -6.88
C PRO A 118 11.46 25.67 -6.66
N GLN A 119 11.09 26.80 -7.27
CA GLN A 119 9.75 27.38 -7.14
C GLN A 119 8.70 26.57 -7.90
N GLU A 120 9.05 26.04 -9.07
CA GLU A 120 8.17 25.20 -9.87
C GLU A 120 7.97 23.81 -9.26
N ARG A 121 8.98 23.27 -8.55
CA ARG A 121 8.91 21.98 -7.85
C ARG A 121 7.78 21.92 -6.83
N ALA A 122 7.53 23.02 -6.10
CA ALA A 122 6.42 23.10 -5.16
C ALA A 122 5.06 22.96 -5.88
N ARG A 123 4.91 23.60 -7.03
CA ARG A 123 3.70 23.50 -7.87
C ARG A 123 3.52 22.10 -8.45
N ILE A 124 4.61 21.47 -8.89
CA ILE A 124 4.61 20.11 -9.43
C ILE A 124 4.28 19.08 -8.36
N GLY A 125 4.79 19.25 -7.12
CA GLY A 125 4.38 18.46 -5.96
C GLY A 125 2.87 18.51 -5.74
N GLY A 126 2.25 19.67 -5.95
CA GLY A 126 0.80 19.81 -5.94
C GLY A 126 0.10 19.01 -7.03
N TYR A 127 0.63 18.98 -8.26
CA TYR A 127 0.07 18.18 -9.34
C TYR A 127 0.20 16.66 -9.06
N ILE A 128 1.34 16.20 -8.54
CA ILE A 128 1.52 14.80 -8.12
C ILE A 128 0.49 14.43 -7.04
N SER A 129 0.33 15.28 -6.03
CA SER A 129 -0.67 15.07 -4.97
C SER A 129 -2.10 15.04 -5.52
N SER A 130 -2.42 15.89 -6.49
CA SER A 130 -3.72 15.89 -7.17
C SER A 130 -3.96 14.60 -7.96
N VAL A 131 -2.92 14.08 -8.64
CA VAL A 131 -2.98 12.79 -9.35
C VAL A 131 -3.28 11.65 -8.38
N PHE A 132 -2.63 11.61 -7.22
CA PHE A 132 -2.95 10.62 -6.19
C PHE A 132 -4.37 10.77 -5.65
N GLY A 133 -4.82 12.02 -5.41
CA GLY A 133 -6.19 12.28 -4.97
C GLY A 133 -7.24 11.82 -5.98
N ILE A 134 -7.03 12.11 -7.27
CA ILE A 134 -7.91 11.65 -8.35
C ILE A 134 -7.87 10.13 -8.48
N ALA A 135 -6.69 9.53 -8.47
CA ALA A 135 -6.53 8.08 -8.55
C ALA A 135 -7.21 7.35 -7.38
N ALA A 136 -7.09 7.90 -6.19
CA ALA A 136 -7.70 7.35 -4.98
C ALA A 136 -9.24 7.44 -5.00
N LEU A 137 -9.79 8.48 -5.65
CA LEU A 137 -11.24 8.64 -5.83
C LEU A 137 -11.77 7.78 -6.98
N VAL A 138 -11.09 7.87 -8.14
CA VAL A 138 -11.53 7.22 -9.38
C VAL A 138 -11.26 5.72 -9.36
N GLY A 139 -10.15 5.27 -8.74
CA GLY A 139 -9.73 3.87 -8.75
C GLY A 139 -10.81 2.89 -8.29
N PRO A 140 -11.34 3.02 -7.06
CA PRO A 140 -12.35 2.10 -6.57
C PRO A 140 -13.64 2.10 -7.39
N LEU A 141 -14.08 3.28 -7.85
CA LEU A 141 -15.31 3.42 -8.65
C LEU A 141 -15.11 2.83 -10.06
N LEU A 142 -13.96 3.13 -10.68
CA LEU A 142 -13.62 2.60 -12.00
C LEU A 142 -13.44 1.08 -11.95
N GLY A 143 -12.79 0.55 -10.91
CA GLY A 143 -12.64 -0.88 -10.70
C GLY A 143 -13.97 -1.58 -10.58
N ALA A 144 -14.87 -1.05 -9.75
CA ALA A 144 -16.20 -1.58 -9.58
C ALA A 144 -17.04 -1.54 -10.89
N PHE A 145 -16.95 -0.43 -11.63
CA PHE A 145 -17.64 -0.27 -12.91
C PHE A 145 -17.12 -1.28 -13.96
N LEU A 146 -15.80 -1.38 -14.11
CA LEU A 146 -15.18 -2.28 -15.07
C LEU A 146 -15.52 -3.75 -14.78
N VAL A 147 -15.48 -4.15 -13.52
CA VAL A 147 -15.84 -5.51 -13.09
C VAL A 147 -17.29 -5.85 -13.44
N GLN A 148 -18.22 -4.91 -13.26
CA GLN A 148 -19.64 -5.17 -13.48
C GLN A 148 -20.02 -5.13 -14.96
N GLN A 149 -19.40 -4.26 -15.79
CA GLN A 149 -19.87 -4.00 -17.14
C GLN A 149 -19.04 -4.71 -18.22
N VAL A 150 -17.76 -4.95 -17.96
CA VAL A 150 -16.83 -5.47 -18.99
C VAL A 150 -16.19 -6.79 -18.56
N GLY A 151 -15.75 -6.86 -17.30
CA GLY A 151 -15.06 -8.01 -16.72
C GLY A 151 -13.83 -7.61 -15.91
N TRP A 152 -13.45 -8.45 -14.97
CA TRP A 152 -12.37 -8.16 -14.02
C TRP A 152 -11.01 -7.97 -14.69
N GLN A 153 -10.73 -8.59 -15.82
CA GLN A 153 -9.47 -8.50 -16.57
C GLN A 153 -9.16 -7.05 -16.95
N THR A 154 -10.18 -6.28 -17.26
CA THR A 154 -10.07 -4.88 -17.70
C THR A 154 -9.52 -3.97 -16.62
N VAL A 155 -9.64 -4.35 -15.34
CA VAL A 155 -9.03 -3.66 -14.20
C VAL A 155 -7.51 -3.56 -14.37
N PHE A 156 -6.89 -4.59 -14.91
CA PHE A 156 -5.45 -4.61 -15.20
C PHE A 156 -5.14 -4.01 -16.58
N TRP A 157 -5.95 -4.30 -17.59
CA TRP A 157 -5.68 -3.82 -18.97
C TRP A 157 -5.86 -2.32 -19.14
N ILE A 158 -6.62 -1.64 -18.28
CA ILE A 158 -6.78 -0.17 -18.31
C ILE A 158 -5.46 0.58 -18.16
N ASN A 159 -4.47 -0.04 -17.53
CA ASN A 159 -3.13 0.53 -17.39
C ASN A 159 -2.36 0.57 -18.72
N LEU A 160 -2.67 -0.33 -19.67
CA LEU A 160 -1.92 -0.47 -20.92
C LEU A 160 -2.01 0.78 -21.81
N PRO A 161 -3.20 1.31 -22.15
CA PRO A 161 -3.27 2.48 -23.04
C PRO A 161 -2.62 3.71 -22.41
N VAL A 162 -2.83 3.94 -21.11
CA VAL A 162 -2.28 5.09 -20.40
C VAL A 162 -0.75 4.97 -20.26
N GLY A 163 -0.27 3.78 -19.89
CA GLY A 163 1.16 3.53 -19.69
C GLY A 163 1.94 3.53 -21.01
N ILE A 164 1.39 2.96 -22.08
CA ILE A 164 2.01 2.99 -23.42
C ILE A 164 2.12 4.44 -23.92
N ALA A 165 1.05 5.24 -23.77
CA ALA A 165 1.08 6.65 -24.12
C ALA A 165 2.12 7.41 -23.28
N SER A 166 2.21 7.14 -21.98
CA SER A 166 3.24 7.71 -21.11
C SER A 166 4.66 7.39 -21.59
N ILE A 167 4.95 6.11 -21.86
CA ILE A 167 6.25 5.67 -22.39
C ILE A 167 6.56 6.35 -23.73
N GLY A 168 5.60 6.41 -24.66
CA GLY A 168 5.76 7.05 -25.97
C GLY A 168 6.12 8.53 -25.84
N ILE A 169 5.40 9.27 -25.00
CA ILE A 169 5.68 10.70 -24.76
C ILE A 169 7.04 10.87 -24.07
N LEU A 170 7.39 10.04 -23.08
CA LEU A 170 8.69 10.09 -22.42
C LEU A 170 9.84 9.80 -23.39
N ALA A 171 9.68 8.83 -24.28
CA ALA A 171 10.69 8.46 -25.25
C ALA A 171 11.03 9.61 -26.21
N VAL A 172 10.04 10.41 -26.61
CA VAL A 172 10.22 11.54 -27.51
C VAL A 172 10.60 12.83 -26.77
N ALA A 173 9.88 13.15 -25.68
CA ALA A 173 9.96 14.47 -25.05
C ALA A 173 11.09 14.65 -24.04
N LEU A 174 11.66 13.56 -23.49
CA LEU A 174 12.71 13.66 -22.48
C LEU A 174 14.10 13.51 -23.12
N HIS A 175 14.85 14.60 -23.14
CA HIS A 175 16.27 14.64 -23.50
C HIS A 175 17.10 14.74 -22.22
N GLU A 176 17.87 13.72 -21.93
CA GLU A 176 18.67 13.63 -20.71
C GLU A 176 20.08 14.17 -21.01
N HIS A 177 20.50 15.19 -20.26
CA HIS A 177 21.79 15.86 -20.45
C HIS A 177 22.75 15.66 -19.27
N GLN A 178 22.32 14.92 -18.23
CA GLN A 178 23.17 14.74 -17.06
C GLN A 178 24.05 13.48 -17.22
N PRO A 179 25.39 13.61 -16.97
CA PRO A 179 26.26 12.44 -16.97
C PRO A 179 25.89 11.50 -15.81
N PRO A 180 25.97 10.17 -16.05
CA PRO A 180 25.76 9.18 -15.00
C PRO A 180 26.73 9.42 -13.84
N ARG A 181 26.21 9.33 -12.61
CA ARG A 181 27.06 9.41 -11.41
C ARG A 181 27.40 8.00 -10.94
N PRO A 182 28.66 7.69 -10.62
CA PRO A 182 29.03 6.38 -10.10
C PRO A 182 28.48 6.22 -8.68
N HIS A 183 27.54 5.30 -8.54
CA HIS A 183 26.99 4.86 -7.26
C HIS A 183 27.10 3.34 -7.14
N SER A 184 27.24 2.83 -5.92
CA SER A 184 27.15 1.40 -5.66
C SER A 184 25.72 0.99 -5.38
N ILE A 185 25.30 -0.18 -5.89
CA ILE A 185 23.99 -0.75 -5.60
C ILE A 185 24.16 -1.80 -4.51
N ASP A 186 23.39 -1.66 -3.45
CA ASP A 186 23.35 -2.66 -2.38
C ASP A 186 22.45 -3.84 -2.75
N TYR A 187 22.97 -4.71 -3.64
CA TYR A 187 22.25 -5.93 -4.04
C TYR A 187 22.05 -6.89 -2.88
N LEU A 188 23.05 -7.04 -2.00
CA LEU A 188 22.97 -7.97 -0.88
C LEU A 188 21.95 -7.51 0.15
N GLY A 189 21.92 -6.23 0.50
CA GLY A 189 20.89 -5.65 1.37
C GLY A 189 19.50 -5.84 0.79
N SER A 190 19.33 -5.61 -0.53
CA SER A 190 18.06 -5.82 -1.23
C SER A 190 17.58 -7.28 -1.16
N VAL A 191 18.48 -8.25 -1.40
CA VAL A 191 18.18 -9.69 -1.33
C VAL A 191 17.84 -10.11 0.09
N LEU A 192 18.61 -9.67 1.09
CA LEU A 192 18.35 -9.98 2.50
C LEU A 192 17.00 -9.43 2.96
N LEU A 193 16.66 -8.19 2.56
CA LEU A 193 15.38 -7.57 2.89
C LEU A 193 14.22 -8.30 2.23
N MET A 194 14.35 -8.66 0.93
CA MET A 194 13.33 -9.43 0.20
C MET A 194 13.15 -10.81 0.82
N ALA A 195 14.23 -11.49 1.16
CA ALA A 195 14.19 -12.80 1.82
C ALA A 195 13.51 -12.71 3.19
N ALA A 196 13.91 -11.75 4.03
CA ALA A 196 13.32 -11.55 5.35
C ALA A 196 11.82 -11.26 5.27
N SER A 197 11.43 -10.29 4.43
CA SER A 197 10.03 -9.88 4.28
C SER A 197 9.21 -10.98 3.62
N GLY A 198 9.73 -11.66 2.60
CA GLY A 198 9.05 -12.76 1.91
C GLY A 198 8.81 -13.97 2.82
N MET A 199 9.80 -14.37 3.62
CA MET A 199 9.65 -15.45 4.59
C MET A 199 8.63 -15.09 5.68
N LEU A 200 8.65 -13.84 6.17
CA LEU A 200 7.69 -13.38 7.16
C LEU A 200 6.26 -13.36 6.59
N ILE A 201 6.09 -12.85 5.36
CA ILE A 201 4.80 -12.84 4.66
C ILE A 201 4.28 -14.27 4.47
N LEU A 202 5.14 -15.19 4.00
CA LEU A 202 4.79 -16.60 3.83
C LEU A 202 4.34 -17.24 5.15
N ALA A 203 5.08 -17.00 6.24
CA ALA A 203 4.74 -17.49 7.56
C ALA A 203 3.39 -16.95 8.05
N LEU A 204 3.08 -15.67 7.78
CA LEU A 204 1.84 -15.04 8.24
C LEU A 204 0.62 -15.50 7.42
N VAL A 205 0.71 -15.46 6.08
CA VAL A 205 -0.45 -15.77 5.22
C VAL A 205 -0.79 -17.26 5.23
N GLN A 206 0.23 -18.13 5.26
CA GLN A 206 0.05 -19.57 5.19
C GLN A 206 0.13 -20.26 6.56
N ALA A 207 -0.01 -19.52 7.66
CA ALA A 207 0.12 -20.06 9.01
C ALA A 207 -0.85 -21.21 9.30
N SER A 208 -2.05 -21.18 8.75
CA SER A 208 -3.08 -22.21 8.89
C SER A 208 -2.79 -23.48 8.05
N ALA A 209 -2.13 -23.32 6.90
CA ALA A 209 -1.81 -24.41 5.97
C ALA A 209 -0.46 -25.07 6.27
N LEU A 210 0.49 -24.32 6.80
CA LEU A 210 1.82 -24.79 7.15
C LEU A 210 1.84 -25.36 8.57
N GLY A 211 2.55 -26.47 8.78
CA GLY A 211 2.76 -27.01 10.14
C GLY A 211 3.50 -26.01 11.03
N ARG A 212 3.20 -26.02 12.34
CA ARG A 212 3.78 -25.10 13.33
C ARG A 212 5.32 -25.00 13.28
N SER A 213 5.99 -26.15 13.05
CA SER A 213 7.46 -26.19 12.91
C SER A 213 7.95 -25.38 11.71
N THR A 214 7.26 -25.47 10.57
CA THR A 214 7.59 -24.72 9.35
C THR A 214 7.40 -23.22 9.56
N VAL A 215 6.30 -22.80 10.20
CA VAL A 215 6.05 -21.39 10.53
C VAL A 215 7.15 -20.83 11.44
N VAL A 216 7.52 -21.56 12.50
CA VAL A 216 8.62 -21.16 13.40
C VAL A 216 9.95 -21.08 12.67
N ALA A 217 10.24 -22.04 11.77
CA ALA A 217 11.47 -22.02 10.97
C ALA A 217 11.52 -20.82 10.02
N LEU A 218 10.40 -20.49 9.33
CA LEU A 218 10.31 -19.33 8.46
C LEU A 218 10.52 -18.01 9.22
N ILE A 219 9.91 -17.87 10.39
CA ILE A 219 10.11 -16.69 11.26
C ILE A 219 11.57 -16.62 11.72
N GLY A 220 12.16 -17.74 12.12
CA GLY A 220 13.58 -17.81 12.51
C GLY A 220 14.51 -17.36 11.37
N LEU A 221 14.28 -17.87 10.16
CA LEU A 221 15.05 -17.48 8.97
C LEU A 221 14.83 -16.00 8.59
N ALA A 222 13.61 -15.49 8.73
CA ALA A 222 13.32 -14.06 8.52
C ALA A 222 14.10 -13.19 9.50
N VAL A 223 14.12 -13.55 10.78
CA VAL A 223 14.89 -12.85 11.81
C VAL A 223 16.40 -12.92 11.54
N LEU A 224 16.92 -14.08 11.16
CA LEU A 224 18.33 -14.24 10.78
C LEU A 224 18.69 -13.37 9.57
N SER A 225 17.81 -13.30 8.55
CA SER A 225 18.01 -12.41 7.39
C SER A 225 17.98 -10.93 7.78
N LEU A 226 17.11 -10.53 8.73
CA LEU A 226 17.09 -9.15 9.26
C LEU A 226 18.37 -8.84 10.04
N ILE A 227 18.86 -9.75 10.85
CA ILE A 227 20.14 -9.59 11.56
C ILE A 227 21.29 -9.45 10.57
N ALA A 228 21.32 -10.32 9.56
CA ALA A 228 22.34 -10.26 8.50
C ALA A 228 22.24 -8.93 7.73
N LEU A 229 21.02 -8.45 7.44
CA LEU A 229 20.79 -7.14 6.83
C LEU A 229 21.38 -6.02 7.69
N VAL A 230 21.07 -5.97 8.98
CA VAL A 230 21.58 -4.94 9.90
C VAL A 230 23.11 -4.95 9.96
N ILE A 231 23.73 -6.14 10.02
CA ILE A 231 25.20 -6.28 10.02
C ILE A 231 25.79 -5.79 8.68
N HIS A 232 25.13 -6.11 7.57
CA HIS A 232 25.56 -5.70 6.23
C HIS A 232 25.44 -4.18 6.06
N GLU A 233 24.32 -3.57 6.42
CA GLU A 233 24.04 -2.13 6.35
C GLU A 233 25.04 -1.27 7.15
N GLN A 234 25.59 -1.83 8.25
CA GLN A 234 26.65 -1.15 9.01
C GLN A 234 27.99 -1.06 8.27
N ARG A 235 28.21 -1.91 7.25
CA ARG A 235 29.46 -2.02 6.49
C ARG A 235 29.32 -1.57 5.05
N ALA A 236 28.09 -1.47 4.55
CA ALA A 236 27.82 -1.07 3.17
C ALA A 236 28.27 0.38 2.93
N PRO A 237 29.00 0.66 1.83
CA PRO A 237 29.44 2.02 1.49
C PRO A 237 28.24 2.97 1.26
N GLU A 238 27.19 2.46 0.67
CA GLU A 238 25.95 3.18 0.40
C GLU A 238 24.74 2.33 0.82
N PRO A 239 24.42 2.31 2.14
CA PRO A 239 23.37 1.48 2.68
C PRO A 239 21.97 1.89 2.16
N MET A 240 21.07 0.91 1.99
CA MET A 240 19.66 1.16 1.66
C MET A 240 18.92 1.85 2.81
N MET A 241 19.23 1.44 4.04
CA MET A 241 18.59 1.93 5.26
C MET A 241 19.66 2.47 6.22
N PRO A 242 20.11 3.73 6.07
CA PRO A 242 21.16 4.30 6.93
C PRO A 242 20.76 4.21 8.41
N LEU A 243 21.43 3.32 9.17
CA LEU A 243 21.06 3.02 10.57
C LEU A 243 21.32 4.20 11.52
N ASP A 244 22.17 5.16 11.14
CA ASP A 244 22.39 6.38 11.88
C ASP A 244 21.14 7.28 11.94
N LEU A 245 20.28 7.24 10.91
CA LEU A 245 18.99 7.95 10.91
C LEU A 245 18.01 7.36 11.92
N TRP A 246 18.06 6.06 12.20
CA TRP A 246 17.21 5.43 13.21
C TRP A 246 17.54 5.85 14.65
N ARG A 247 18.75 6.36 14.91
CA ARG A 247 19.13 6.88 16.22
C ARG A 247 18.43 8.20 16.55
N GLN A 248 17.93 8.91 15.54
CA GLN A 248 17.17 10.14 15.74
C GLN A 248 15.72 9.81 16.09
N ARG A 249 15.25 10.21 17.26
CA ARG A 249 13.91 9.89 17.78
C ARG A 249 12.78 10.27 16.82
N VAL A 250 12.91 11.43 16.15
CA VAL A 250 11.90 11.90 15.18
C VAL A 250 11.83 10.98 13.97
N LEU A 251 12.97 10.59 13.40
CA LEU A 251 13.00 9.70 12.22
C LEU A 251 12.56 8.29 12.57
N ALA A 252 12.94 7.77 13.75
CA ALA A 252 12.42 6.50 14.23
C ALA A 252 10.89 6.52 14.38
N ALA A 253 10.34 7.60 14.97
CA ALA A 253 8.89 7.77 15.11
C ALA A 253 8.17 7.90 13.75
N VAL A 254 8.76 8.64 12.80
CA VAL A 254 8.26 8.76 11.42
C VAL A 254 8.21 7.41 10.72
N ASN A 255 9.29 6.64 10.81
CA ASN A 255 9.40 5.34 10.15
C ASN A 255 8.45 4.29 10.75
N LEU A 256 8.40 4.19 12.08
CA LEU A 256 7.46 3.29 12.77
C LEU A 256 6.01 3.71 12.57
N GLY A 257 5.74 5.02 12.60
CA GLY A 257 4.42 5.56 12.29
C GLY A 257 4.01 5.28 10.84
N GLY A 258 4.92 5.43 9.89
CA GLY A 258 4.71 5.08 8.49
C GLY A 258 4.37 3.60 8.30
N LEU A 259 5.13 2.70 8.95
CA LEU A 259 4.86 1.27 8.98
C LEU A 259 3.44 0.98 9.51
N ALA A 260 3.08 1.57 10.65
CA ALA A 260 1.77 1.37 11.28
C ALA A 260 0.62 1.88 10.40
N ILE A 261 0.74 3.07 9.80
CA ILE A 261 -0.25 3.60 8.85
C ILE A 261 -0.44 2.65 7.67
N GLY A 262 0.66 2.20 7.07
CA GLY A 262 0.63 1.25 5.96
C GLY A 262 -0.09 -0.04 6.32
N THR A 263 0.22 -0.59 7.50
CA THR A 263 -0.40 -1.81 8.00
C THR A 263 -1.90 -1.64 8.20
N VAL A 264 -2.33 -0.64 8.97
CA VAL A 264 -3.77 -0.40 9.25
C VAL A 264 -4.57 -0.10 7.97
N MET A 265 -3.99 0.63 7.04
CA MET A 265 -4.60 0.90 5.73
C MET A 265 -5.03 -0.39 5.03
N MET A 266 -4.20 -1.44 5.06
CA MET A 266 -4.49 -2.69 4.35
C MET A 266 -5.68 -3.45 4.92
N ALA A 267 -5.98 -3.34 6.21
CA ALA A 267 -7.20 -3.89 6.77
C ALA A 267 -8.45 -3.31 6.06
N THR A 268 -8.46 -1.99 5.82
CA THR A 268 -9.58 -1.32 5.14
C THR A 268 -9.59 -1.61 3.64
N VAL A 269 -8.44 -1.50 2.97
CA VAL A 269 -8.34 -1.67 1.50
C VAL A 269 -8.75 -3.08 1.05
N VAL A 270 -8.33 -4.11 1.78
CA VAL A 270 -8.55 -5.52 1.40
C VAL A 270 -9.90 -6.03 1.91
N PHE A 271 -10.24 -5.75 3.17
CA PHE A 271 -11.35 -6.44 3.84
C PHE A 271 -12.66 -5.66 3.87
N LEU A 272 -12.65 -4.33 3.66
CA LEU A 272 -13.90 -3.56 3.53
C LEU A 272 -14.73 -4.00 2.32
N PRO A 273 -14.16 -4.11 1.09
CA PRO A 273 -14.90 -4.62 -0.05
C PRO A 273 -15.38 -6.06 0.15
N THR A 274 -14.57 -6.90 0.79
CA THR A 274 -14.92 -8.29 1.13
C THR A 274 -16.14 -8.36 2.06
N TYR A 275 -16.21 -7.50 3.07
CA TYR A 275 -17.37 -7.42 3.97
C TYR A 275 -18.62 -6.90 3.24
N VAL A 276 -18.49 -5.80 2.50
CA VAL A 276 -19.64 -5.17 1.80
C VAL A 276 -20.23 -6.10 0.75
N GLN A 277 -19.40 -6.83 -0.01
CA GLN A 277 -19.86 -7.76 -1.03
C GLN A 277 -20.28 -9.12 -0.42
N GLY A 278 -19.41 -9.73 0.39
CA GLY A 278 -19.64 -11.08 0.93
C GLY A 278 -20.68 -11.13 2.03
N VAL A 279 -20.63 -10.20 2.99
CA VAL A 279 -21.53 -10.19 4.16
C VAL A 279 -22.81 -9.43 3.88
N MET A 280 -22.71 -8.16 3.46
CA MET A 280 -23.88 -7.32 3.19
C MET A 280 -24.58 -7.67 1.87
N GLY A 281 -23.98 -8.50 0.99
CA GLY A 281 -24.55 -8.89 -0.30
C GLY A 281 -24.68 -7.73 -1.29
N GLN A 282 -23.92 -6.66 -1.10
CA GLN A 282 -23.97 -5.47 -1.94
C GLN A 282 -23.10 -5.63 -3.19
N SER A 283 -23.38 -4.81 -4.19
CA SER A 283 -22.59 -4.81 -5.43
C SER A 283 -21.15 -4.29 -5.21
N ALA A 284 -20.25 -4.64 -6.13
CA ALA A 284 -18.88 -4.10 -6.15
C ALA A 284 -18.87 -2.56 -6.23
N LEU A 285 -19.87 -1.96 -6.87
CA LEU A 285 -20.02 -0.50 -6.96
C LEU A 285 -20.28 0.13 -5.58
N VAL A 286 -21.14 -0.47 -4.78
CA VAL A 286 -21.41 -0.01 -3.40
C VAL A 286 -20.17 -0.16 -2.52
N ALA A 287 -19.45 -1.27 -2.67
CA ALA A 287 -18.16 -1.48 -1.99
C ALA A 287 -17.11 -0.44 -2.42
N GLY A 288 -17.09 -0.10 -3.71
CA GLY A 288 -16.23 0.98 -4.26
C GLY A 288 -16.55 2.34 -3.66
N PHE A 289 -17.84 2.69 -3.52
CA PHE A 289 -18.25 3.94 -2.84
C PHE A 289 -17.83 3.98 -1.38
N ALA A 290 -18.00 2.86 -0.64
CA ALA A 290 -17.57 2.78 0.75
C ALA A 290 -16.04 2.98 0.88
N LEU A 291 -15.24 2.38 0.00
CA LEU A 291 -13.80 2.54 0.00
C LEU A 291 -13.37 3.94 -0.47
N THR A 292 -14.10 4.54 -1.41
CA THR A 292 -13.85 5.92 -1.88
C THR A 292 -13.94 6.94 -0.74
N ALA A 293 -14.75 6.70 0.29
CA ALA A 293 -14.81 7.56 1.46
C ALA A 293 -13.44 7.69 2.17
N MET A 294 -12.65 6.62 2.24
CA MET A 294 -11.26 6.68 2.74
C MET A 294 -10.39 7.60 1.87
N SER A 295 -10.56 7.52 0.56
CA SER A 295 -9.82 8.33 -0.41
C SER A 295 -10.16 9.83 -0.32
N VAL A 296 -11.39 10.16 0.07
CA VAL A 296 -11.82 11.54 0.36
C VAL A 296 -11.28 12.00 1.74
N GLY A 297 -11.30 11.13 2.73
CA GLY A 297 -10.77 11.41 4.07
C GLY A 297 -9.29 11.81 4.05
N TRP A 298 -8.49 11.17 3.19
CA TRP A 298 -7.05 11.43 3.11
C TRP A 298 -6.70 12.89 2.76
N PRO A 299 -7.13 13.49 1.64
CA PRO A 299 -6.85 14.90 1.36
C PRO A 299 -7.48 15.86 2.36
N VAL A 300 -8.64 15.52 2.93
CA VAL A 300 -9.25 16.32 4.01
C VAL A 300 -8.32 16.35 5.23
N GLY A 301 -7.83 15.21 5.69
CA GLY A 301 -6.86 15.13 6.79
C GLY A 301 -5.57 15.87 6.49
N ALA A 302 -5.02 15.74 5.28
CA ALA A 302 -3.82 16.47 4.83
C ALA A 302 -4.03 17.99 4.81
N THR A 303 -5.21 18.44 4.40
CA THR A 303 -5.56 19.88 4.39
C THR A 303 -5.69 20.43 5.81
N ILE A 304 -6.37 19.71 6.70
CA ILE A 304 -6.49 20.08 8.11
C ILE A 304 -5.10 20.16 8.74
N PHE A 305 -4.22 19.18 8.47
CA PHE A 305 -2.83 19.23 8.91
C PHE A 305 -2.11 20.49 8.41
N GLY A 306 -2.24 20.83 7.14
CA GLY A 306 -1.61 22.01 6.56
C GLY A 306 -1.99 23.33 7.27
N HIS A 307 -3.21 23.42 7.80
CA HIS A 307 -3.65 24.55 8.62
C HIS A 307 -3.15 24.47 10.07
N LEU A 308 -3.10 23.26 10.64
CA LEU A 308 -2.70 23.03 12.01
C LEU A 308 -1.19 23.14 12.22
N ILE A 309 -0.36 22.83 11.22
CA ILE A 309 1.10 22.73 11.33
C ILE A 309 1.74 24.02 11.84
N LYS A 310 1.17 25.17 11.49
CA LYS A 310 1.66 26.50 11.93
C LYS A 310 1.41 26.76 13.42
N ARG A 311 0.50 26.02 14.05
CA ARG A 311 0.04 26.23 15.43
C ARG A 311 0.25 25.02 16.34
N SER A 312 0.66 23.88 15.80
CA SER A 312 0.78 22.62 16.55
C SER A 312 2.16 21.99 16.34
N SER A 313 2.54 21.08 17.26
CA SER A 313 3.77 20.30 17.16
C SER A 313 3.58 19.03 16.32
N TYR A 314 4.67 18.44 15.82
CA TYR A 314 4.65 17.14 15.14
C TYR A 314 4.02 16.04 16.01
N ARG A 315 4.18 16.11 17.36
CA ARG A 315 3.54 15.19 18.29
C ARG A 315 2.02 15.27 18.22
N VAL A 316 1.43 16.46 18.26
CA VAL A 316 -0.03 16.64 18.18
C VAL A 316 -0.56 16.04 16.87
N ASN A 317 0.13 16.26 15.78
CA ASN A 317 -0.26 15.70 14.49
C ASN A 317 -0.18 14.15 14.47
N ALA A 318 0.88 13.57 15.04
CA ALA A 318 1.01 12.12 15.14
C ALA A 318 -0.07 11.51 16.06
N VAL A 319 -0.44 12.21 17.15
CA VAL A 319 -1.54 11.80 18.04
C VAL A 319 -2.88 11.86 17.29
N LEU A 320 -3.16 12.91 16.52
CA LEU A 320 -4.37 13.01 15.70
C LEU A 320 -4.43 11.89 14.65
N CYS A 321 -3.28 11.58 14.03
CA CYS A 321 -3.16 10.45 13.12
C CYS A 321 -3.54 9.12 13.80
N GLY A 322 -2.86 8.78 14.91
CA GLY A 322 -3.11 7.53 15.64
C GLY A 322 -4.54 7.45 16.20
N ALA A 323 -5.08 8.56 16.72
CA ALA A 323 -6.44 8.63 17.23
C ALA A 323 -7.48 8.41 16.11
N ALA A 324 -7.30 9.04 14.94
CA ALA A 324 -8.20 8.86 13.82
C ALA A 324 -8.15 7.43 13.26
N LEU A 325 -6.94 6.83 13.15
CA LEU A 325 -6.80 5.43 12.77
C LEU A 325 -7.51 4.49 13.75
N LEU A 326 -7.36 4.73 15.06
CA LEU A 326 -7.99 3.93 16.11
C LEU A 326 -9.52 4.06 16.07
N VAL A 327 -10.04 5.29 16.05
CA VAL A 327 -11.48 5.53 15.99
C VAL A 327 -12.08 4.94 14.72
N GLY A 328 -11.46 5.15 13.55
CA GLY A 328 -11.93 4.58 12.29
C GLY A 328 -11.94 3.06 12.30
N SER A 329 -10.88 2.42 12.83
CA SER A 329 -10.83 0.96 12.98
C SER A 329 -11.89 0.44 13.95
N LEU A 330 -12.15 1.12 15.07
CA LEU A 330 -13.20 0.75 16.03
C LEU A 330 -14.61 0.90 15.43
N VAL A 331 -14.85 1.93 14.60
CA VAL A 331 -16.12 2.06 13.84
C VAL A 331 -16.31 0.87 12.91
N LEU A 332 -15.22 0.39 12.27
CA LEU A 332 -15.26 -0.79 11.41
C LEU A 332 -15.39 -2.11 12.20
N VAL A 333 -14.90 -2.18 13.44
CA VAL A 333 -15.20 -3.29 14.37
C VAL A 333 -16.70 -3.37 14.68
N ALA A 334 -17.36 -2.22 14.88
CA ALA A 334 -18.78 -2.15 15.18
C ALA A 334 -19.67 -2.25 13.94
N MET A 335 -19.13 -2.65 12.79
CA MET A 335 -19.87 -2.76 11.54
C MET A 335 -20.76 -4.01 11.54
N GLU A 336 -22.06 -3.79 11.34
CA GLU A 336 -23.07 -4.85 11.19
C GLU A 336 -23.81 -4.70 9.86
N PRO A 337 -24.36 -5.79 9.28
CA PRO A 337 -25.15 -5.68 8.04
C PRO A 337 -26.31 -4.69 8.14
N ALA A 338 -26.96 -4.60 9.34
CA ALA A 338 -28.07 -3.69 9.62
C ALA A 338 -27.69 -2.21 9.52
N HIS A 339 -26.43 -1.85 9.79
CA HIS A 339 -25.95 -0.46 9.69
C HIS A 339 -25.77 0.01 8.25
N GLY A 340 -25.73 -0.92 7.30
CA GLY A 340 -25.59 -0.63 5.88
C GLY A 340 -24.21 -0.11 5.43
N PRO A 341 -24.02 0.12 4.11
CA PRO A 341 -22.73 0.51 3.53
C PRO A 341 -22.23 1.90 3.95
N LEU A 342 -23.15 2.79 4.37
CA LEU A 342 -22.76 4.12 4.85
C LEU A 342 -21.92 4.07 6.12
N TRP A 343 -22.23 3.14 7.03
CA TRP A 343 -21.42 2.92 8.24
C TRP A 343 -20.00 2.50 7.88
N ALA A 344 -19.85 1.56 6.95
CA ALA A 344 -18.58 1.14 6.41
C ALA A 344 -17.81 2.31 5.81
N GLY A 345 -18.48 3.18 5.04
CA GLY A 345 -17.92 4.40 4.49
C GLY A 345 -17.47 5.41 5.56
N CYS A 346 -18.25 5.59 6.64
CA CYS A 346 -17.88 6.47 7.76
C CYS A 346 -16.58 5.99 8.43
N GLY A 347 -16.47 4.70 8.74
CA GLY A 347 -15.24 4.12 9.31
C GLY A 347 -14.04 4.31 8.38
N ALA A 348 -14.20 4.02 7.09
CA ALA A 348 -13.19 4.21 6.07
C ALA A 348 -12.76 5.69 5.94
N PHE A 349 -13.70 6.63 5.96
CA PHE A 349 -13.41 8.06 5.93
C PHE A 349 -12.52 8.50 7.10
N VAL A 350 -12.83 8.04 8.32
CA VAL A 350 -12.04 8.37 9.51
C VAL A 350 -10.65 7.76 9.44
N VAL A 351 -10.49 6.51 8.95
CA VAL A 351 -9.18 5.93 8.66
C VAL A 351 -8.42 6.82 7.66
N GLY A 352 -9.09 7.27 6.59
CA GLY A 352 -8.53 8.19 5.60
C GLY A 352 -8.04 9.51 6.20
N LEU A 353 -8.80 10.11 7.13
CA LEU A 353 -8.36 11.30 7.87
C LEU A 353 -7.03 11.05 8.60
N GLY A 354 -6.93 9.93 9.31
CA GLY A 354 -5.69 9.52 9.98
C GLY A 354 -4.50 9.40 9.04
N MET A 355 -4.73 8.78 7.87
CA MET A 355 -3.71 8.69 6.82
C MET A 355 -3.27 10.07 6.31
N GLY A 356 -4.20 11.00 6.15
CA GLY A 356 -3.91 12.38 5.74
C GLY A 356 -3.01 13.10 6.73
N PHE A 357 -3.32 13.04 8.00
CA PHE A 357 -2.48 13.58 9.09
C PHE A 357 -1.08 12.95 9.06
N GLY A 358 -1.01 11.62 9.07
CA GLY A 358 0.25 10.90 9.18
C GLY A 358 1.14 11.07 7.95
N ASN A 359 0.62 10.83 6.74
CA ASN A 359 1.44 10.82 5.53
C ASN A 359 2.10 12.20 5.29
N THR A 360 1.32 13.28 5.35
CA THR A 360 1.83 14.65 5.14
C THR A 360 2.74 15.07 6.29
N GLY A 361 2.32 14.83 7.53
CA GLY A 361 3.08 15.21 8.71
C GLY A 361 4.42 14.50 8.84
N PHE A 362 4.47 13.22 8.53
CA PHE A 362 5.69 12.43 8.62
C PHE A 362 6.69 12.78 7.52
N VAL A 363 6.24 13.10 6.30
CA VAL A 363 7.13 13.59 5.24
C VAL A 363 7.76 14.93 5.63
N VAL A 364 6.96 15.86 6.16
CA VAL A 364 7.48 17.17 6.61
C VAL A 364 8.43 16.98 7.79
N ALA A 365 8.07 16.18 8.79
CA ALA A 365 8.93 15.89 9.94
C ALA A 365 10.26 15.24 9.52
N ALA A 366 10.25 14.31 8.54
CA ALA A 366 11.46 13.71 8.02
C ALA A 366 12.36 14.74 7.33
N GLN A 367 11.79 15.65 6.53
CA GLN A 367 12.55 16.68 5.81
C GLN A 367 13.18 17.72 6.73
N THR A 368 12.49 18.12 7.78
CA THR A 368 12.95 19.16 8.70
C THR A 368 13.90 18.65 9.79
N SER A 369 13.96 17.33 10.00
CA SER A 369 14.81 16.72 11.03
C SER A 369 16.22 16.41 10.56
N VAL A 370 16.55 16.63 9.29
CA VAL A 370 17.87 16.32 8.72
C VAL A 370 18.40 17.47 7.86
N ALA A 371 19.72 17.53 7.70
CA ALA A 371 20.38 18.47 6.81
C ALA A 371 19.86 18.29 5.36
N TRP A 372 19.89 19.37 4.59
CA TRP A 372 19.30 19.44 3.25
C TRP A 372 19.74 18.29 2.31
N ASN A 373 21.02 17.95 2.35
CA ASN A 373 21.61 16.88 1.53
C ASN A 373 21.13 15.46 1.92
N ARG A 374 20.50 15.27 3.08
CA ARG A 374 19.97 13.98 3.58
C ARG A 374 18.43 13.89 3.55
N ARG A 375 17.74 14.95 3.15
CA ARG A 375 16.25 15.00 3.11
C ARG A 375 15.68 13.91 2.22
N GLY A 376 16.28 13.70 1.05
CA GLY A 376 15.84 12.66 0.11
C GLY A 376 15.85 11.26 0.71
N ILE A 377 16.96 10.91 1.39
CA ILE A 377 17.10 9.60 2.05
C ILE A 377 16.07 9.44 3.18
N ALA A 378 15.90 10.45 4.02
CA ALA A 378 14.94 10.40 5.13
C ALA A 378 13.49 10.21 4.65
N VAL A 379 13.09 10.92 3.59
CA VAL A 379 11.75 10.77 2.99
C VAL A 379 11.59 9.41 2.32
N SER A 380 12.58 8.97 1.55
CA SER A 380 12.54 7.66 0.88
C SER A 380 12.42 6.52 1.88
N MET A 381 13.12 6.61 3.00
CA MET A 381 13.04 5.63 4.10
C MET A 381 11.64 5.59 4.73
N SER A 382 11.02 6.75 4.95
CA SER A 382 9.64 6.83 5.46
C SER A 382 8.63 6.22 4.48
N LEU A 383 8.76 6.50 3.19
CA LEU A 383 7.91 5.92 2.14
C LEU A 383 8.11 4.42 2.03
N PHE A 384 9.35 3.95 2.10
CA PHE A 384 9.69 2.53 2.12
C PHE A 384 9.04 1.82 3.31
N MET A 385 9.20 2.35 4.54
CA MET A 385 8.60 1.78 5.75
C MET A 385 7.08 1.71 5.67
N ARG A 386 6.43 2.70 5.07
CA ARG A 386 4.98 2.67 4.82
C ARG A 386 4.59 1.55 3.84
N MET A 387 5.33 1.39 2.73
CA MET A 387 5.06 0.33 1.75
C MET A 387 5.33 -1.06 2.32
N LEU A 388 6.38 -1.20 3.12
CA LEU A 388 6.65 -2.43 3.87
C LEU A 388 5.51 -2.73 4.84
N GLY A 389 5.00 -1.71 5.54
CA GLY A 389 3.81 -1.83 6.39
C GLY A 389 2.58 -2.29 5.62
N GLN A 390 2.35 -1.79 4.41
CA GLN A 390 1.25 -2.26 3.56
C GLN A 390 1.41 -3.74 3.18
N ALA A 391 2.61 -4.16 2.77
CA ALA A 391 2.87 -5.56 2.42
C ALA A 391 2.69 -6.50 3.63
N LEU A 392 3.27 -6.14 4.78
CA LEU A 392 3.12 -6.90 6.02
C LEU A 392 1.68 -6.87 6.54
N GLY A 393 0.98 -5.75 6.39
CA GLY A 393 -0.43 -5.60 6.77
C GLY A 393 -1.33 -6.52 5.96
N ALA A 394 -1.17 -6.54 4.64
CA ALA A 394 -1.91 -7.45 3.78
C ALA A 394 -1.70 -8.92 4.18
N ALA A 395 -0.44 -9.29 4.48
CA ALA A 395 -0.09 -10.65 4.92
C ALA A 395 -0.66 -10.99 6.30
N LEU A 396 -0.48 -10.11 7.27
CA LEU A 396 -0.95 -10.31 8.65
C LEU A 396 -2.47 -10.49 8.70
N PHE A 397 -3.20 -9.56 8.09
CA PHE A 397 -4.66 -9.59 8.09
C PHE A 397 -5.21 -10.74 7.24
N GLY A 398 -4.51 -11.11 6.16
CA GLY A 398 -4.84 -12.30 5.39
C GLY A 398 -4.67 -13.58 6.17
N GLY A 399 -3.57 -13.73 6.91
CA GLY A 399 -3.35 -14.88 7.78
C GLY A 399 -4.41 -14.99 8.89
N ILE A 400 -4.77 -13.85 9.52
CA ILE A 400 -5.82 -13.80 10.54
C ILE A 400 -7.19 -14.20 9.93
N PHE A 401 -7.53 -13.62 8.79
CA PHE A 401 -8.78 -13.90 8.09
C PHE A 401 -8.88 -15.38 7.70
N ASN A 402 -7.84 -15.92 7.07
CA ASN A 402 -7.82 -17.33 6.64
C ASN A 402 -7.90 -18.29 7.83
N ALA A 403 -7.16 -18.03 8.90
CA ALA A 403 -7.20 -18.84 10.11
C ALA A 403 -8.60 -18.81 10.77
N ALA A 404 -9.19 -17.62 10.89
CA ALA A 404 -10.51 -17.42 11.46
C ALA A 404 -11.61 -18.10 10.63
N LEU A 405 -11.48 -18.09 9.31
CA LEU A 405 -12.42 -18.73 8.40
C LEU A 405 -12.31 -20.24 8.44
N ALA A 406 -11.09 -20.78 8.41
CA ALA A 406 -10.83 -22.24 8.48
C ALA A 406 -11.35 -22.88 9.78
N GLU A 407 -11.29 -22.14 10.90
CA GLU A 407 -11.83 -22.61 12.18
C GLU A 407 -13.36 -22.70 12.18
N ARG A 408 -14.06 -21.77 11.50
CA ARG A 408 -15.52 -21.63 11.54
C ARG A 408 -16.25 -22.46 10.48
N VAL A 409 -15.63 -22.63 9.34
CA VAL A 409 -16.22 -23.30 8.18
C VAL A 409 -15.20 -24.27 7.56
N PRO A 410 -14.80 -25.34 8.28
CA PRO A 410 -13.85 -26.31 7.77
C PRO A 410 -14.41 -27.01 6.51
N GLY A 411 -13.63 -27.04 5.43
CA GLY A 411 -14.01 -27.68 4.17
C GLY A 411 -15.01 -26.92 3.29
N ALA A 412 -15.29 -25.65 3.60
CA ALA A 412 -16.16 -24.80 2.76
C ALA A 412 -15.41 -24.11 1.62
N ASP A 413 -14.23 -24.61 1.26
CA ASP A 413 -13.49 -24.12 0.11
C ASP A 413 -14.37 -24.15 -1.16
N GLY A 414 -14.40 -23.06 -1.89
CA GLY A 414 -15.24 -22.88 -3.07
C GLY A 414 -16.70 -22.42 -2.80
N VAL A 415 -17.27 -22.65 -1.61
CA VAL A 415 -18.62 -22.15 -1.29
C VAL A 415 -18.58 -20.72 -0.80
N VAL A 416 -17.56 -20.36 -0.01
CA VAL A 416 -17.31 -18.97 0.41
C VAL A 416 -17.00 -18.09 -0.80
N GLU A 417 -16.28 -18.63 -1.79
CA GLU A 417 -15.98 -17.90 -3.03
C GLU A 417 -17.25 -17.61 -3.83
N ARG A 418 -18.21 -18.56 -3.91
CA ARG A 418 -19.51 -18.33 -4.54
C ARG A 418 -20.34 -17.29 -3.79
N LEU A 419 -20.17 -17.14 -2.48
CA LEU A 419 -20.81 -16.07 -1.70
C LEU A 419 -20.39 -14.67 -2.18
N MET A 420 -19.15 -14.53 -2.66
CA MET A 420 -18.61 -13.27 -3.20
C MET A 420 -19.16 -12.92 -4.59
N GLN A 421 -19.72 -13.88 -5.32
CA GLN A 421 -20.36 -13.66 -6.60
C GLN A 421 -21.86 -13.41 -6.41
N GLN A 422 -22.31 -12.20 -6.74
CA GLN A 422 -23.71 -11.81 -6.59
C GLN A 422 -24.67 -12.71 -7.42
N SER A 423 -24.22 -13.18 -8.58
CA SER A 423 -24.98 -14.08 -9.46
C SER A 423 -25.14 -15.49 -8.90
N GLU A 424 -24.15 -16.01 -8.21
CA GLU A 424 -24.17 -17.37 -7.65
C GLU A 424 -24.71 -17.43 -6.23
N ARG A 425 -24.72 -16.30 -5.52
CA ARG A 425 -25.29 -16.19 -4.17
C ARG A 425 -26.75 -16.65 -4.11
N THR A 426 -27.52 -16.40 -5.17
CA THR A 426 -28.93 -16.81 -5.26
C THR A 426 -29.13 -18.32 -5.46
N SER A 427 -28.08 -19.03 -5.90
CA SER A 427 -28.09 -20.49 -6.08
C SER A 427 -27.74 -21.26 -4.79
N ILE A 428 -27.26 -20.58 -3.74
CA ILE A 428 -26.90 -21.16 -2.46
C ILE A 428 -28.15 -21.15 -1.55
N GLU A 429 -28.34 -22.23 -0.80
CA GLU A 429 -29.43 -22.30 0.19
C GLU A 429 -29.36 -21.13 1.20
N PRO A 430 -30.49 -20.43 1.48
CA PRO A 430 -30.48 -19.23 2.33
C PRO A 430 -29.81 -19.42 3.70
N ALA A 431 -30.07 -20.56 4.35
CA ALA A 431 -29.45 -20.90 5.64
C ALA A 431 -27.91 -21.04 5.53
N THR A 432 -27.41 -21.54 4.41
CA THR A 432 -25.98 -21.65 4.13
C THR A 432 -25.36 -20.27 3.85
N VAL A 433 -26.05 -19.41 3.12
CA VAL A 433 -25.63 -18.02 2.88
C VAL A 433 -25.46 -17.26 4.19
N GLU A 434 -26.45 -17.36 5.09
CA GLU A 434 -26.42 -16.70 6.40
C GLU A 434 -25.25 -17.18 7.25
N ARG A 435 -25.05 -18.51 7.36
CA ARG A 435 -23.93 -19.10 8.10
C ARG A 435 -22.56 -18.70 7.55
N LEU A 436 -22.40 -18.68 6.22
CA LEU A 436 -21.16 -18.28 5.57
C LEU A 436 -20.90 -16.78 5.73
N ALA A 437 -21.92 -15.95 5.57
CA ALA A 437 -21.83 -14.51 5.77
C ALA A 437 -21.42 -14.17 7.21
N GLU A 438 -22.00 -14.89 8.20
CA GLU A 438 -21.63 -14.73 9.60
C GLU A 438 -20.15 -15.12 9.86
N ALA A 439 -19.69 -16.22 9.28
CA ALA A 439 -18.30 -16.65 9.41
C ALA A 439 -17.33 -15.62 8.82
N VAL A 440 -17.64 -15.10 7.63
CA VAL A 440 -16.85 -14.03 6.99
C VAL A 440 -16.90 -12.74 7.82
N ALA A 441 -18.07 -12.37 8.36
CA ALA A 441 -18.22 -11.19 9.22
C ALA A 441 -17.33 -11.29 10.45
N GLN A 442 -17.36 -12.42 11.14
CA GLN A 442 -16.53 -12.65 12.34
C GLN A 442 -15.04 -12.67 12.02
N ALA A 443 -14.64 -13.23 10.87
CA ALA A 443 -13.24 -13.21 10.42
C ALA A 443 -12.77 -11.78 10.12
N VAL A 444 -13.58 -10.97 9.47
CA VAL A 444 -13.28 -9.55 9.19
C VAL A 444 -13.28 -8.72 10.49
N HIS A 445 -14.17 -8.98 11.43
CA HIS A 445 -14.12 -8.32 12.74
C HIS A 445 -12.83 -8.60 13.50
N GLN A 446 -12.29 -9.84 13.45
CA GLN A 446 -10.98 -10.14 14.03
C GLN A 446 -9.86 -9.33 13.36
N VAL A 447 -9.89 -9.16 12.05
CA VAL A 447 -8.96 -8.28 11.32
C VAL A 447 -9.03 -6.86 11.85
N TYR A 448 -10.22 -6.29 12.02
CA TYR A 448 -10.37 -4.91 12.52
C TYR A 448 -10.02 -4.76 14.01
N TRP A 449 -10.21 -5.78 14.84
CA TRP A 449 -9.71 -5.78 16.21
C TRP A 449 -8.19 -5.70 16.27
N VAL A 450 -7.50 -6.48 15.45
CA VAL A 450 -6.03 -6.40 15.36
C VAL A 450 -5.58 -5.07 14.76
N ALA A 451 -6.28 -4.56 13.74
CA ALA A 451 -6.01 -3.24 13.17
C ALA A 451 -6.18 -2.12 14.22
N SER A 452 -7.22 -2.20 15.08
CA SER A 452 -7.44 -1.27 16.19
C SER A 452 -6.31 -1.33 17.22
N THR A 453 -5.82 -2.54 17.54
CA THR A 453 -4.68 -2.72 18.43
C THR A 453 -3.40 -2.09 17.86
N LEU A 454 -3.14 -2.28 16.57
CA LEU A 454 -2.00 -1.66 15.89
C LEU A 454 -2.16 -0.13 15.78
N ALA A 455 -3.38 0.38 15.58
CA ALA A 455 -3.67 1.81 15.60
C ALA A 455 -3.44 2.41 17.00
N LEU A 456 -3.78 1.67 18.07
CA LEU A 456 -3.45 2.06 19.44
C LEU A 456 -1.93 2.09 19.68
N VAL A 457 -1.19 1.11 19.19
CA VAL A 457 0.28 1.12 19.21
C VAL A 457 0.82 2.34 18.47
N ALA A 458 0.28 2.65 17.28
CA ALA A 458 0.66 3.86 16.54
C ALA A 458 0.40 5.15 17.32
N LEU A 459 -0.73 5.22 18.04
CA LEU A 459 -1.07 6.33 18.92
C LEU A 459 -0.06 6.46 20.08
N VAL A 460 0.34 5.35 20.68
CA VAL A 460 1.37 5.35 21.72
C VAL A 460 2.74 5.77 21.16
N LEU A 461 3.11 5.27 19.99
CA LEU A 461 4.35 5.66 19.31
C LEU A 461 4.40 7.16 18.95
N ALA A 462 3.25 7.82 18.79
CA ALA A 462 3.18 9.27 18.60
C ALA A 462 3.84 10.07 19.74
N PHE A 463 3.91 9.52 20.95
CA PHE A 463 4.58 10.15 22.08
C PHE A 463 6.12 10.08 22.00
N LEU A 464 6.70 9.32 21.07
CA LEU A 464 8.13 9.36 20.75
C LEU A 464 8.54 10.69 20.13
N PHE A 465 7.60 11.41 19.47
CA PHE A 465 7.89 12.75 18.97
C PHE A 465 8.16 13.71 20.14
N PRO A 466 9.23 14.52 20.08
CA PRO A 466 9.53 15.52 21.10
C PRO A 466 8.40 16.57 21.26
N PRO A 467 8.07 17.05 22.46
CA PRO A 467 6.94 17.94 22.70
C PRO A 467 7.10 19.37 22.14
N GLY A 468 8.25 19.80 21.73
CA GLY A 468 8.56 21.20 21.38
C GLY A 468 8.96 21.45 19.93
N LEU A 469 9.04 20.43 19.08
CA LEU A 469 9.41 20.61 17.67
C LEU A 469 8.23 21.21 16.89
N ASN A 470 8.29 22.53 16.73
CA ASN A 470 7.34 23.29 15.91
C ASN A 470 7.96 23.52 14.51
N PRO A 471 7.26 23.21 13.41
CA PRO A 471 7.77 23.46 12.06
C PRO A 471 8.21 24.89 11.81
N ALA A 472 7.55 25.87 12.45
CA ALA A 472 7.87 27.29 12.34
C ALA A 472 9.25 27.69 12.93
N GLN A 473 9.84 26.84 13.78
CA GLN A 473 11.16 27.08 14.40
C GLN A 473 12.32 26.37 13.69
N ALA A 474 12.02 25.58 12.68
CA ALA A 474 13.03 24.84 11.91
C ALA A 474 13.50 25.61 10.66
N GLU A 475 12.93 26.78 10.39
CA GLU A 475 13.32 27.67 9.28
C GLU A 475 14.24 28.83 9.73
N GLU A 476 14.51 28.99 11.04
CA GLU A 476 15.54 29.88 11.60
C GLU A 476 16.84 29.10 11.84
#